data_b48bbbd966bc7e631532e1502d5634b4
#
_entry.id   b48bbbd966bc7e631532e1502d5634b4
#
_cell.length_a   1.000
_cell.length_b   1.000
_cell.length_c   1.000
_cell.angle_alpha   90.00
_cell.angle_beta   90.00
_cell.angle_gamma   90.00
#
_symmetry.space_group_name_H-M   'P 1'
#
loop_
_entity.id
_entity.type
_entity.pdbx_description
1 polymer ?
#
loop_
_entity_poly.entity_id
_entity_poly.type
_entity_poly.pdbx_seq_one_letter_code
_entity_poly.pdbx_strand_id
1 'polypeptide(L)'
;QGDEWVPIENYMRTTHIPNFKLTQYLNQNIIVTEDDIRSEFIKKNTKYTIDAIHVTHDKAPKDKIEPSEQELIDEYNSSKSDFEHGELRNLSFVTWRKIPSSQDSASTGYLAKDILEKLNSGENFADLANEYTQDPSGQGKGGDLGWFGKGQMVKPFEEAAFKADKDDIIGPIESRFGSHIINVRDKKTENGKEQVLASHILLKTEASPTTLSNLRRAATLFAYDAQDSGFTVAANSNNLTVQSQKDLDRSASRLRGIGSLRSGVRFGFNNSVNSVSDVLENDQYYAVFHVDSTIKSGHTAFANVRSRLENKIKREKQKDISRDMIDEIVIDLNANDQSLQDLMEKNKRYDNIEDETKTLSEGFTSISRSNFVTGALLNAKRDDLIGPVETNRGWALIKVNEISEFDSSEYDVQKDALKNDLLARKRNQNMQSWFDNLKDNAEIVDNRNYFY
;
A
#
# COMPACT_ATOMS: atom_id res chain seq x y z
N GLN A 1 -47.56 -10.24 3.43
CA GLN A 1 -46.96 -9.56 2.23
C GLN A 1 -46.51 -8.11 2.48
N GLY A 2 -46.55 -7.59 3.75
CA GLY A 2 -46.18 -6.19 4.07
C GLY A 2 -44.76 -5.98 4.61
N ASP A 3 -44.14 -6.98 5.19
CA ASP A 3 -42.89 -6.80 5.96
C ASP A 3 -41.58 -6.90 5.14
N GLU A 4 -41.65 -7.40 3.94
CA GLU A 4 -40.48 -7.55 3.05
C GLU A 4 -39.88 -6.20 2.62
N TRP A 5 -40.65 -5.13 2.61
CA TRP A 5 -40.20 -3.78 2.23
C TRP A 5 -39.66 -2.93 3.38
N VAL A 6 -39.92 -3.29 4.63
CA VAL A 6 -39.49 -2.52 5.81
C VAL A 6 -37.98 -2.33 5.89
N PRO A 7 -37.12 -3.36 5.64
CA PRO A 7 -35.68 -3.18 5.62
C PRO A 7 -35.21 -2.25 4.50
N ILE A 8 -35.83 -2.35 3.32
CA ILE A 8 -35.52 -1.50 2.16
C ILE A 8 -35.92 -0.05 2.44
N GLU A 9 -37.14 0.17 2.98
CA GLU A 9 -37.60 1.51 3.36
C GLU A 9 -36.69 2.13 4.41
N ASN A 10 -36.33 1.39 5.45
CA ASN A 10 -35.40 1.86 6.48
C ASN A 10 -34.04 2.22 5.90
N TYR A 11 -33.46 1.37 5.03
CA TYR A 11 -32.20 1.66 4.35
C TYR A 11 -32.31 2.93 3.48
N MET A 12 -33.37 3.06 2.70
CA MET A 12 -33.61 4.23 1.86
C MET A 12 -33.71 5.51 2.71
N ARG A 13 -34.48 5.47 3.79
CA ARG A 13 -34.71 6.63 4.65
C ARG A 13 -33.52 7.03 5.50
N THR A 14 -32.81 6.06 6.07
CA THR A 14 -31.71 6.32 7.03
C THR A 14 -30.34 6.45 6.38
N THR A 15 -30.16 5.86 5.21
CA THR A 15 -28.84 5.76 4.59
C THR A 15 -28.82 6.33 3.17
N HIS A 16 -29.61 5.79 2.27
CA HIS A 16 -29.51 6.14 0.85
C HIS A 16 -29.91 7.59 0.55
N ILE A 17 -31.10 8.01 0.98
CA ILE A 17 -31.60 9.37 0.71
C ILE A 17 -30.75 10.45 1.38
N PRO A 18 -30.35 10.33 2.67
CA PRO A 18 -29.46 11.30 3.29
C PRO A 18 -28.12 11.44 2.56
N ASN A 19 -27.48 10.31 2.22
CA ASN A 19 -26.21 10.32 1.49
C ASN A 19 -26.34 10.91 0.08
N PHE A 20 -27.42 10.58 -0.63
CA PHE A 20 -27.70 11.16 -1.94
C PHE A 20 -27.86 12.67 -1.86
N LYS A 21 -28.70 13.17 -0.91
CA LYS A 21 -28.92 14.61 -0.70
C LYS A 21 -27.63 15.33 -0.30
N LEU A 22 -26.84 14.73 0.60
CA LEU A 22 -25.55 15.28 0.99
C LEU A 22 -24.61 15.41 -0.21
N THR A 23 -24.47 14.34 -0.99
CA THR A 23 -23.66 14.35 -2.20
C THR A 23 -24.12 15.39 -3.20
N GLN A 24 -25.45 15.51 -3.39
CA GLN A 24 -26.02 16.54 -4.27
C GLN A 24 -25.72 17.95 -3.76
N TYR A 25 -25.88 18.19 -2.46
CA TYR A 25 -25.59 19.49 -1.82
C TYR A 25 -24.13 19.87 -1.95
N LEU A 26 -23.21 18.94 -1.65
CA LEU A 26 -21.77 19.20 -1.74
C LEU A 26 -21.30 19.46 -3.17
N ASN A 27 -21.96 18.85 -4.15
CA ASN A 27 -21.56 18.96 -5.57
C ASN A 27 -22.30 20.02 -6.37
N GLN A 28 -23.29 20.72 -5.80
CA GLN A 28 -24.14 21.68 -6.52
C GLN A 28 -23.39 22.86 -7.13
N ASN A 29 -22.28 23.26 -6.51
CA ASN A 29 -21.47 24.41 -6.94
C ASN A 29 -20.20 24.00 -7.71
N ILE A 30 -20.03 22.70 -8.03
CA ILE A 30 -18.85 22.24 -8.75
C ILE A 30 -19.07 22.46 -10.25
N ILE A 31 -18.26 23.33 -10.81
CA ILE A 31 -18.30 23.72 -12.22
C ILE A 31 -16.99 23.30 -12.87
N VAL A 32 -17.08 22.80 -14.10
CA VAL A 32 -15.95 22.61 -15.02
C VAL A 32 -16.08 23.65 -16.12
N THR A 33 -15.12 24.56 -16.17
CA THR A 33 -15.09 25.63 -17.16
C THR A 33 -14.51 25.12 -18.50
N GLU A 34 -14.69 25.89 -19.56
CA GLU A 34 -14.09 25.62 -20.86
C GLU A 34 -12.55 25.62 -20.77
N ASP A 35 -11.99 26.53 -19.97
CA ASP A 35 -10.56 26.63 -19.73
C ASP A 35 -10.01 25.41 -19.00
N ASP A 36 -10.77 24.84 -18.05
CA ASP A 36 -10.39 23.57 -17.39
C ASP A 36 -10.28 22.44 -18.41
N ILE A 37 -11.26 22.32 -19.32
CA ILE A 37 -11.30 21.27 -20.34
C ILE A 37 -10.16 21.45 -21.34
N ARG A 38 -9.95 22.68 -21.81
CA ARG A 38 -8.87 23.02 -22.73
C ARG A 38 -7.49 22.72 -22.11
N SER A 39 -7.30 23.11 -20.86
CA SER A 39 -6.05 22.84 -20.12
C SER A 39 -5.80 21.34 -19.96
N GLU A 40 -6.84 20.56 -19.67
CA GLU A 40 -6.71 19.11 -19.55
C GLU A 40 -6.41 18.44 -20.90
N PHE A 41 -7.01 18.94 -21.99
CA PHE A 41 -6.70 18.48 -23.34
C PHE A 41 -5.24 18.76 -23.69
N ILE A 42 -4.76 19.99 -23.45
CA ILE A 42 -3.36 20.38 -23.67
C ILE A 42 -2.41 19.46 -22.89
N LYS A 43 -2.70 19.20 -21.61
CA LYS A 43 -1.87 18.30 -20.79
C LYS A 43 -1.75 16.91 -21.38
N LYS A 44 -2.81 16.38 -21.99
CA LYS A 44 -2.86 15.02 -22.51
C LYS A 44 -2.33 14.86 -23.93
N ASN A 45 -2.53 15.88 -24.78
CA ASN A 45 -2.35 15.75 -26.22
C ASN A 45 -1.26 16.64 -26.81
N THR A 46 -0.97 17.81 -26.18
CA THR A 46 0.08 18.70 -26.67
C THR A 46 1.45 18.18 -26.23
N LYS A 47 2.35 18.03 -27.18
CA LYS A 47 3.74 17.64 -26.95
C LYS A 47 4.62 18.88 -26.81
N TYR A 48 5.49 18.83 -25.82
CA TYR A 48 6.51 19.83 -25.55
C TYR A 48 7.88 19.19 -25.76
N THR A 49 8.74 19.84 -26.55
CA THR A 49 10.16 19.50 -26.67
C THR A 49 10.95 20.50 -25.86
N ILE A 50 11.74 20.03 -24.91
CA ILE A 50 12.49 20.87 -23.99
C ILE A 50 13.95 20.52 -23.92
N ASP A 51 14.79 21.52 -23.66
CA ASP A 51 16.11 21.38 -23.08
C ASP A 51 16.05 21.80 -21.61
N ALA A 52 16.83 21.16 -20.74
CA ALA A 52 16.87 21.55 -19.35
C ALA A 52 18.22 21.28 -18.67
N ILE A 53 18.57 22.14 -17.71
CA ILE A 53 19.58 21.87 -16.69
C ILE A 53 18.84 21.52 -15.40
N HIS A 54 19.06 20.33 -14.86
CA HIS A 54 18.46 19.87 -13.61
C HIS A 54 19.52 19.72 -12.54
N VAL A 55 19.42 20.50 -11.49
CA VAL A 55 20.26 20.45 -10.29
C VAL A 55 19.52 19.68 -9.21
N THR A 56 19.89 18.41 -9.03
CA THR A 56 19.26 17.55 -8.01
C THR A 56 19.79 17.87 -6.61
N HIS A 57 18.97 17.64 -5.59
CA HIS A 57 19.30 17.92 -4.19
C HIS A 57 20.55 17.18 -3.70
N ASP A 58 20.84 15.99 -4.25
CA ASP A 58 22.02 15.18 -3.92
C ASP A 58 23.35 15.77 -4.45
N LYS A 59 23.29 16.75 -5.36
CA LYS A 59 24.48 17.49 -5.81
C LYS A 59 25.00 18.51 -4.77
N ALA A 60 24.22 18.78 -3.74
CA ALA A 60 24.67 19.64 -2.62
C ALA A 60 25.93 19.03 -1.95
N PRO A 61 27.00 19.82 -1.73
CA PRO A 61 28.24 19.35 -1.12
C PRO A 61 27.97 18.77 0.28
N LYS A 62 28.50 17.56 0.52
CA LYS A 62 28.24 16.80 1.76
C LYS A 62 28.70 17.54 3.02
N ASP A 63 29.78 18.30 2.93
CA ASP A 63 30.33 19.11 4.04
C ASP A 63 29.43 20.28 4.41
N LYS A 64 28.59 20.77 3.49
CA LYS A 64 27.68 21.89 3.75
C LYS A 64 26.30 21.47 4.26
N ILE A 65 25.92 20.21 4.12
CA ILE A 65 24.60 19.71 4.52
C ILE A 65 24.59 19.14 5.94
N GLU A 66 25.75 18.84 6.54
CA GLU A 66 25.80 18.29 7.90
C GLU A 66 25.27 19.32 8.90
N PRO A 67 24.26 18.94 9.72
CA PRO A 67 23.77 19.85 10.74
C PRO A 67 24.74 19.93 11.92
N SER A 68 24.91 21.12 12.47
CA SER A 68 25.58 21.34 13.74
C SER A 68 24.71 20.85 14.90
N GLU A 69 25.32 20.60 16.06
CA GLU A 69 24.61 20.24 17.29
C GLU A 69 23.59 21.31 17.68
N GLN A 70 23.93 22.60 17.49
CA GLN A 70 23.03 23.69 17.81
C GLN A 70 21.77 23.69 16.93
N GLU A 71 21.91 23.47 15.61
CA GLU A 71 20.76 23.36 14.69
C GLU A 71 19.83 22.22 15.07
N LEU A 72 20.37 21.08 15.49
CA LEU A 72 19.57 19.94 15.96
C LEU A 72 18.79 20.27 17.23
N ILE A 73 19.42 20.97 18.18
CA ILE A 73 18.78 21.40 19.43
C ILE A 73 17.68 22.43 19.14
N ASP A 74 17.96 23.40 18.27
CA ASP A 74 17.02 24.46 17.91
C ASP A 74 15.81 23.88 17.19
N GLU A 75 16.02 22.94 16.24
CA GLU A 75 14.95 22.23 15.55
C GLU A 75 14.12 21.37 16.50
N TYR A 76 14.76 20.67 17.44
CA TYR A 76 14.04 19.91 18.46
C TYR A 76 13.16 20.81 19.33
N ASN A 77 13.67 21.96 19.74
CA ASN A 77 12.94 22.90 20.60
C ASN A 77 11.77 23.58 19.84
N SER A 78 11.98 23.93 18.59
CA SER A 78 10.95 24.58 17.76
C SER A 78 9.81 23.63 17.38
N SER A 79 10.12 22.33 17.17
CA SER A 79 9.17 21.28 16.83
C SER A 79 8.80 20.36 18.01
N LYS A 80 8.99 20.83 19.25
CA LYS A 80 8.83 20.02 20.46
C LYS A 80 7.44 19.43 20.62
N SER A 81 6.40 20.15 20.18
CA SER A 81 5.02 19.66 20.14
C SER A 81 4.83 18.43 19.25
N ASP A 82 5.64 18.27 18.20
CA ASP A 82 5.56 17.11 17.29
C ASP A 82 6.08 15.82 17.96
N PHE A 83 6.76 15.96 19.08
CA PHE A 83 7.33 14.87 19.88
C PHE A 83 6.57 14.61 21.17
N GLU A 84 5.45 15.29 21.38
CA GLU A 84 4.58 15.05 22.53
C GLU A 84 3.89 13.70 22.40
N HIS A 85 3.84 12.98 23.50
CA HIS A 85 3.13 11.69 23.57
C HIS A 85 2.41 11.53 24.90
N GLY A 86 1.31 10.78 24.87
CA GLY A 86 0.64 10.28 26.06
C GLY A 86 1.50 9.25 26.81
N GLU A 87 0.90 8.55 27.73
CA GLU A 87 1.55 7.41 28.37
C GLU A 87 1.84 6.30 27.36
N LEU A 88 3.05 5.76 27.33
CA LEU A 88 3.46 4.67 26.47
C LEU A 88 3.81 3.42 27.28
N ARG A 89 3.74 2.27 26.63
CA ARG A 89 4.12 0.97 27.19
C ARG A 89 5.19 0.29 26.34
N ASN A 90 6.11 -0.39 27.02
CA ASN A 90 6.96 -1.39 26.39
C ASN A 90 6.45 -2.76 26.79
N LEU A 91 6.26 -3.62 25.80
CA LEU A 91 5.79 -4.99 25.99
C LEU A 91 6.76 -5.97 25.37
N SER A 92 6.99 -7.07 26.07
CA SER A 92 7.55 -8.29 25.50
C SER A 92 6.44 -9.31 25.28
N PHE A 93 6.59 -10.16 24.26
CA PHE A 93 5.60 -11.19 23.99
C PHE A 93 6.19 -12.40 23.27
N VAL A 94 5.51 -13.53 23.41
CA VAL A 94 5.78 -14.78 22.69
C VAL A 94 4.53 -15.14 21.90
N THR A 95 4.69 -15.73 20.72
CA THR A 95 3.58 -16.07 19.81
C THR A 95 3.63 -17.51 19.35
N TRP A 96 2.44 -18.09 19.15
CA TRP A 96 2.22 -19.38 18.50
C TRP A 96 1.36 -19.12 17.25
N ARG A 97 1.98 -19.30 16.09
CA ARG A 97 1.29 -19.08 14.80
C ARG A 97 0.30 -20.22 14.55
N LYS A 98 -0.94 -19.86 14.19
CA LYS A 98 -2.04 -20.80 13.85
C LYS A 98 -1.85 -21.36 12.43
N ILE A 99 -0.81 -22.17 12.25
CA ILE A 99 -0.50 -22.84 10.97
C ILE A 99 -0.78 -24.33 11.08
N PRO A 100 -1.08 -25.01 9.95
CA PRO A 100 -1.27 -26.43 9.91
C PRO A 100 -0.05 -27.19 10.45
N SER A 101 -0.31 -28.27 11.16
CA SER A 101 0.72 -29.26 11.58
C SER A 101 1.05 -30.21 10.43
N SER A 102 2.11 -30.98 10.60
CA SER A 102 2.41 -32.12 9.71
C SER A 102 1.28 -33.17 9.65
N GLN A 103 0.55 -33.31 10.75
CA GLN A 103 -0.62 -34.22 10.82
C GLN A 103 -1.78 -33.66 9.97
N ASP A 104 -2.02 -32.36 10.02
CA ASP A 104 -3.06 -31.72 9.19
C ASP A 104 -2.72 -31.86 7.71
N SER A 105 -1.45 -31.62 7.34
CA SER A 105 -0.98 -31.83 5.96
C SER A 105 -1.14 -33.28 5.51
N ALA A 106 -0.79 -34.23 6.36
CA ALA A 106 -1.00 -35.65 6.05
C ALA A 106 -2.48 -35.98 5.87
N SER A 107 -3.36 -35.46 6.73
CA SER A 107 -4.81 -35.67 6.65
C SER A 107 -5.39 -35.12 5.35
N THR A 108 -4.99 -33.93 4.95
CA THR A 108 -5.38 -33.34 3.63
C THR A 108 -4.87 -34.21 2.48
N GLY A 109 -3.63 -34.69 2.54
CA GLY A 109 -3.07 -35.59 1.53
C GLY A 109 -3.78 -36.95 1.44
N TYR A 110 -4.22 -37.51 2.57
CA TYR A 110 -5.04 -38.74 2.58
C TYR A 110 -6.42 -38.50 1.96
N LEU A 111 -7.09 -37.40 2.28
CA LEU A 111 -8.36 -37.03 1.67
C LEU A 111 -8.22 -36.85 0.16
N ALA A 112 -7.16 -36.18 -0.29
CA ALA A 112 -6.89 -35.98 -1.73
C ALA A 112 -6.71 -37.32 -2.46
N LYS A 113 -6.03 -38.28 -1.85
CA LYS A 113 -5.86 -39.63 -2.41
C LYS A 113 -7.19 -40.39 -2.46
N ASP A 114 -8.00 -40.35 -1.39
CA ASP A 114 -9.31 -40.98 -1.34
C ASP A 114 -10.24 -40.45 -2.46
N ILE A 115 -10.27 -39.13 -2.64
CA ILE A 115 -11.04 -38.52 -3.73
C ILE A 115 -10.52 -38.97 -5.10
N LEU A 116 -9.21 -39.05 -5.28
CA LEU A 116 -8.63 -39.54 -6.53
C LEU A 116 -8.96 -41.01 -6.80
N GLU A 117 -8.98 -41.85 -5.77
CA GLU A 117 -9.41 -43.27 -5.87
C GLU A 117 -10.90 -43.37 -6.27
N LYS A 118 -11.78 -42.56 -5.68
CA LYS A 118 -13.20 -42.48 -6.06
C LYS A 118 -13.36 -42.06 -7.53
N LEU A 119 -12.64 -41.06 -7.97
CA LEU A 119 -12.61 -40.63 -9.37
C LEU A 119 -12.14 -41.75 -10.31
N ASN A 120 -11.09 -42.45 -9.96
CA ASN A 120 -10.57 -43.58 -10.74
C ASN A 120 -11.53 -44.79 -10.75
N SER A 121 -12.41 -44.90 -9.73
CA SER A 121 -13.48 -45.92 -9.70
C SER A 121 -14.74 -45.51 -10.48
N GLY A 122 -14.76 -44.30 -11.07
CA GLY A 122 -15.82 -43.84 -11.99
C GLY A 122 -16.84 -42.91 -11.35
N GLU A 123 -16.58 -42.39 -10.15
CA GLU A 123 -17.42 -41.32 -9.58
C GLU A 123 -17.30 -40.03 -10.37
N ASN A 124 -18.38 -39.24 -10.42
CA ASN A 124 -18.45 -38.03 -11.22
C ASN A 124 -17.58 -36.90 -10.63
N PHE A 125 -16.70 -36.34 -11.46
CA PHE A 125 -15.78 -35.28 -11.02
C PHE A 125 -16.51 -34.04 -10.53
N ALA A 126 -17.58 -33.61 -11.23
CA ALA A 126 -18.31 -32.40 -10.87
C ALA A 126 -19.05 -32.53 -9.54
N ASP A 127 -19.56 -33.73 -9.24
CA ASP A 127 -20.23 -34.01 -7.96
C ASP A 127 -19.24 -33.95 -6.81
N LEU A 128 -18.08 -34.63 -6.94
CA LEU A 128 -17.02 -34.58 -5.93
C LEU A 128 -16.41 -33.16 -5.81
N ALA A 129 -16.29 -32.43 -6.92
CA ALA A 129 -15.84 -31.05 -6.89
C ALA A 129 -16.82 -30.15 -6.11
N ASN A 130 -18.13 -30.32 -6.32
CA ASN A 130 -19.14 -29.56 -5.58
C ASN A 130 -19.17 -29.90 -4.09
N GLU A 131 -18.82 -31.13 -3.71
CA GLU A 131 -18.77 -31.59 -2.31
C GLU A 131 -17.50 -31.14 -1.61
N TYR A 132 -16.33 -31.26 -2.26
CA TYR A 132 -15.04 -31.16 -1.58
C TYR A 132 -14.26 -29.87 -1.90
N THR A 133 -14.52 -29.18 -3.03
CA THR A 133 -13.67 -28.05 -3.38
C THR A 133 -13.83 -26.88 -2.42
N GLN A 134 -12.70 -26.36 -1.95
CA GLN A 134 -12.60 -25.15 -1.15
C GLN A 134 -12.16 -23.93 -1.97
N ASP A 135 -12.19 -24.04 -3.30
CA ASP A 135 -12.00 -22.90 -4.20
C ASP A 135 -13.35 -22.20 -4.47
N PRO A 136 -13.52 -20.95 -4.00
CA PRO A 136 -14.77 -20.21 -4.23
C PRO A 136 -15.12 -20.03 -5.72
N SER A 137 -14.14 -20.03 -6.61
CA SER A 137 -14.35 -19.82 -8.05
C SER A 137 -15.01 -21.01 -8.74
N GLY A 138 -14.72 -22.23 -8.26
CA GLY A 138 -15.24 -23.50 -8.77
C GLY A 138 -16.43 -24.05 -7.99
N GLN A 139 -16.73 -23.50 -6.81
CA GLN A 139 -17.78 -23.99 -5.93
C GLN A 139 -19.18 -23.86 -6.57
N GLY A 140 -19.96 -24.95 -6.55
CA GLY A 140 -21.28 -25.00 -7.20
C GLY A 140 -21.24 -25.05 -8.71
N LYS A 141 -20.05 -25.15 -9.34
CA LYS A 141 -19.83 -25.24 -10.78
C LYS A 141 -19.08 -26.51 -11.19
N GLY A 142 -19.02 -27.51 -10.33
CA GLY A 142 -18.27 -28.76 -10.59
C GLY A 142 -16.75 -28.51 -10.70
N GLY A 143 -16.23 -27.49 -10.04
CA GLY A 143 -14.80 -27.13 -10.07
C GLY A 143 -14.32 -26.49 -11.36
N ASP A 144 -15.21 -26.02 -12.24
CA ASP A 144 -14.86 -25.50 -13.56
C ASP A 144 -14.02 -24.20 -13.46
N LEU A 145 -12.85 -24.21 -14.12
CA LEU A 145 -11.94 -23.07 -14.23
C LEU A 145 -12.02 -22.39 -15.61
N GLY A 146 -12.74 -23.00 -16.57
CA GLY A 146 -12.73 -22.54 -17.96
C GLY A 146 -11.38 -22.74 -18.65
N TRP A 147 -11.20 -22.04 -19.78
CA TRP A 147 -9.95 -22.03 -20.55
C TRP A 147 -8.92 -21.10 -19.92
N PHE A 148 -7.69 -21.59 -19.77
CA PHE A 148 -6.57 -20.76 -19.30
C PHE A 148 -5.29 -21.03 -20.09
N GLY A 149 -4.47 -20.01 -20.22
CA GLY A 149 -3.15 -20.07 -20.86
C GLY A 149 -2.01 -20.06 -19.82
N LYS A 150 -0.77 -20.19 -20.30
CA LYS A 150 0.44 -20.13 -19.47
C LYS A 150 0.54 -18.77 -18.77
N GLY A 151 0.95 -18.78 -17.50
CA GLY A 151 1.09 -17.61 -16.63
C GLY A 151 -0.18 -17.21 -15.87
N GLN A 152 -1.29 -17.92 -16.04
CA GLN A 152 -2.57 -17.61 -15.40
C GLN A 152 -2.81 -18.40 -14.10
N MET A 153 -2.12 -19.55 -13.94
CA MET A 153 -2.25 -20.42 -12.79
C MET A 153 -0.95 -20.47 -11.99
N VAL A 154 -1.02 -20.99 -10.75
CA VAL A 154 0.20 -21.22 -9.96
C VAL A 154 1.06 -22.29 -10.61
N LYS A 155 2.37 -22.09 -10.58
CA LYS A 155 3.34 -22.87 -11.36
C LYS A 155 3.18 -24.40 -11.21
N PRO A 156 3.06 -25.01 -10.03
CA PRO A 156 2.89 -26.48 -9.94
C PRO A 156 1.60 -26.99 -10.61
N PHE A 157 0.50 -26.25 -10.46
CA PHE A 157 -0.77 -26.57 -11.11
C PHE A 157 -0.66 -26.46 -12.62
N GLU A 158 -0.11 -25.34 -13.11
CA GLU A 158 0.07 -25.07 -14.52
C GLU A 158 0.92 -26.14 -15.21
N GLU A 159 2.11 -26.42 -14.66
CA GLU A 159 3.00 -27.45 -15.21
C GLU A 159 2.34 -28.82 -15.30
N ALA A 160 1.58 -29.21 -14.28
CA ALA A 160 0.85 -30.46 -14.27
C ALA A 160 -0.27 -30.49 -15.31
N ALA A 161 -1.10 -29.44 -15.39
CA ALA A 161 -2.23 -29.38 -16.32
C ALA A 161 -1.77 -29.32 -17.78
N PHE A 162 -0.71 -28.57 -18.10
CA PHE A 162 -0.16 -28.51 -19.46
C PHE A 162 0.56 -29.81 -19.89
N LYS A 163 1.11 -30.57 -18.94
CA LYS A 163 1.79 -31.86 -19.22
C LYS A 163 0.81 -33.03 -19.40
N ALA A 164 -0.31 -33.05 -18.68
CA ALA A 164 -1.31 -34.12 -18.75
C ALA A 164 -2.00 -34.15 -20.11
N ASP A 165 -2.56 -35.29 -20.50
CA ASP A 165 -3.34 -35.40 -21.75
C ASP A 165 -4.80 -34.98 -21.53
N LYS A 166 -5.54 -34.82 -22.63
CA LYS A 166 -6.97 -34.60 -22.57
C LYS A 166 -7.67 -35.79 -21.89
N ASP A 167 -8.66 -35.48 -21.06
CA ASP A 167 -9.45 -36.40 -20.23
C ASP A 167 -8.68 -37.02 -19.05
N ASP A 168 -7.44 -36.63 -18.83
CA ASP A 168 -6.68 -37.05 -17.62
C ASP A 168 -7.23 -36.41 -16.37
N ILE A 169 -7.29 -37.23 -15.30
CA ILE A 169 -7.46 -36.79 -13.92
C ILE A 169 -6.13 -36.99 -13.20
N ILE A 170 -5.51 -35.90 -12.78
CA ILE A 170 -4.19 -35.90 -12.19
C ILE A 170 -4.19 -35.29 -10.78
N GLY A 171 -3.30 -35.72 -9.93
CA GLY A 171 -3.15 -35.23 -8.56
C GLY A 171 -2.71 -36.35 -7.60
N PRO A 172 -2.61 -36.03 -6.31
CA PRO A 172 -2.67 -34.67 -5.76
C PRO A 172 -1.44 -33.81 -6.14
N ILE A 173 -1.66 -32.56 -6.55
CA ILE A 173 -0.63 -31.58 -6.88
C ILE A 173 -0.58 -30.53 -5.79
N GLU A 174 0.55 -30.43 -5.10
CA GLU A 174 0.73 -29.48 -4.00
C GLU A 174 1.06 -28.08 -4.52
N SER A 175 0.42 -27.07 -3.96
CA SER A 175 0.71 -25.65 -4.19
C SER A 175 0.62 -24.85 -2.88
N ARG A 176 0.93 -23.56 -2.96
CA ARG A 176 0.74 -22.64 -1.81
C ARG A 176 -0.72 -22.51 -1.33
N PHE A 177 -1.68 -22.95 -2.14
CA PHE A 177 -3.11 -22.88 -1.82
C PHE A 177 -3.64 -24.20 -1.20
N GLY A 178 -2.90 -25.29 -1.33
CA GLY A 178 -3.29 -26.61 -0.87
C GLY A 178 -3.03 -27.68 -1.92
N SER A 179 -3.72 -28.80 -1.78
CA SER A 179 -3.64 -29.97 -2.67
C SER A 179 -4.71 -29.89 -3.74
N HIS A 180 -4.32 -30.05 -4.99
CA HIS A 180 -5.21 -29.96 -6.17
C HIS A 180 -5.37 -31.33 -6.83
N ILE A 181 -6.61 -31.69 -7.19
CA ILE A 181 -6.92 -32.75 -8.14
C ILE A 181 -7.47 -32.05 -9.38
N ILE A 182 -6.89 -32.33 -10.54
CA ILE A 182 -7.16 -31.60 -11.78
C ILE A 182 -7.74 -32.57 -12.80
N ASN A 183 -8.86 -32.21 -13.41
CA ASN A 183 -9.42 -32.87 -14.59
C ASN A 183 -9.17 -32.01 -15.82
N VAL A 184 -8.31 -32.47 -16.70
CA VAL A 184 -8.01 -31.82 -17.99
C VAL A 184 -9.06 -32.23 -19.02
N ARG A 185 -10.06 -31.38 -19.23
CA ARG A 185 -11.20 -31.71 -20.11
C ARG A 185 -10.91 -31.51 -21.60
N ASP A 186 -10.05 -30.51 -21.93
CA ASP A 186 -9.66 -30.28 -23.33
C ASP A 186 -8.40 -29.43 -23.42
N LYS A 187 -7.76 -29.46 -24.62
CA LYS A 187 -6.58 -28.64 -24.96
C LYS A 187 -6.74 -28.07 -26.36
N LYS A 188 -6.33 -26.83 -26.56
CA LYS A 188 -6.29 -26.17 -27.84
C LYS A 188 -5.09 -25.27 -28.00
N THR A 189 -4.74 -25.00 -29.24
CA THR A 189 -3.80 -23.92 -29.58
C THR A 189 -4.55 -22.84 -30.36
N GLU A 190 -4.58 -21.64 -29.84
CA GLU A 190 -5.25 -20.49 -30.43
C GLU A 190 -4.25 -19.34 -30.56
N ASN A 191 -4.12 -18.83 -31.81
CA ASN A 191 -3.13 -17.78 -32.13
C ASN A 191 -1.68 -18.12 -31.70
N GLY A 192 -1.29 -19.41 -31.85
CA GLY A 192 0.04 -19.90 -31.46
C GLY A 192 0.27 -20.05 -29.95
N LYS A 193 -0.77 -19.90 -29.13
CA LYS A 193 -0.72 -20.07 -27.67
C LYS A 193 -1.52 -21.28 -27.25
N GLU A 194 -0.88 -22.15 -26.48
CA GLU A 194 -1.56 -23.31 -25.87
C GLU A 194 -2.51 -22.86 -24.77
N GLN A 195 -3.67 -23.46 -24.69
CA GLN A 195 -4.67 -23.30 -23.63
C GLN A 195 -5.19 -24.66 -23.18
N VAL A 196 -5.54 -24.74 -21.90
CA VAL A 196 -6.11 -25.91 -21.24
C VAL A 196 -7.48 -25.55 -20.70
N LEU A 197 -8.47 -26.43 -20.95
CA LEU A 197 -9.77 -26.39 -20.28
C LEU A 197 -9.75 -27.41 -19.15
N ALA A 198 -9.89 -26.95 -17.91
CA ALA A 198 -9.86 -27.86 -16.78
C ALA A 198 -10.92 -27.55 -15.71
N SER A 199 -11.21 -28.58 -14.93
CA SER A 199 -11.87 -28.44 -13.63
C SER A 199 -10.90 -28.89 -12.55
N HIS A 200 -11.06 -28.38 -11.31
CA HIS A 200 -10.24 -28.83 -10.21
C HIS A 200 -11.01 -28.97 -8.87
N ILE A 201 -10.46 -29.78 -7.99
CA ILE A 201 -10.82 -29.86 -6.59
C ILE A 201 -9.64 -29.32 -5.80
N LEU A 202 -9.84 -28.23 -5.05
CA LEU A 202 -8.86 -27.66 -4.14
C LEU A 202 -9.18 -28.09 -2.71
N LEU A 203 -8.23 -28.72 -2.06
CA LEU A 203 -8.27 -29.04 -0.64
C LEU A 203 -7.23 -28.16 0.08
N LYS A 204 -7.68 -27.18 0.85
CA LYS A 204 -6.80 -26.33 1.64
C LYS A 204 -6.28 -27.09 2.85
N THR A 205 -4.99 -26.94 3.12
CA THR A 205 -4.43 -27.44 4.38
C THR A 205 -4.58 -26.33 5.43
N GLU A 206 -5.48 -26.52 6.37
CA GLU A 206 -5.75 -25.60 7.47
C GLU A 206 -5.40 -26.26 8.82
N ALA A 207 -5.12 -25.44 9.84
CA ALA A 207 -4.87 -25.94 11.17
C ALA A 207 -6.16 -26.55 11.75
N SER A 208 -6.14 -27.85 12.03
CA SER A 208 -7.28 -28.56 12.60
C SER A 208 -7.62 -28.07 14.03
N PRO A 209 -8.85 -28.30 14.53
CA PRO A 209 -9.21 -28.02 15.90
C PRO A 209 -8.25 -28.60 16.92
N THR A 210 -7.71 -29.80 16.63
CA THR A 210 -6.70 -30.47 17.48
C THR A 210 -5.39 -29.69 17.49
N THR A 211 -4.90 -29.24 16.31
CA THR A 211 -3.69 -28.43 16.21
C THR A 211 -3.89 -27.09 16.93
N LEU A 212 -5.02 -26.40 16.72
CA LEU A 212 -5.33 -25.16 17.42
C LEU A 212 -5.41 -25.34 18.94
N SER A 213 -6.04 -26.42 19.41
CA SER A 213 -6.13 -26.77 20.84
C SER A 213 -4.73 -26.99 21.42
N ASN A 214 -3.86 -27.73 20.72
CA ASN A 214 -2.49 -27.99 21.18
C ASN A 214 -1.66 -26.71 21.24
N LEU A 215 -1.75 -25.83 20.25
CA LEU A 215 -1.09 -24.52 20.25
C LEU A 215 -1.57 -23.64 21.41
N ARG A 216 -2.88 -23.58 21.62
CA ARG A 216 -3.47 -22.83 22.74
C ARG A 216 -3.04 -23.38 24.08
N ARG A 217 -3.01 -24.71 24.24
CA ARG A 217 -2.53 -25.39 25.47
C ARG A 217 -1.07 -25.03 25.73
N ALA A 218 -0.20 -25.09 24.70
CA ALA A 218 1.20 -24.71 24.84
C ALA A 218 1.35 -23.25 25.28
N ALA A 219 0.58 -22.33 24.69
CA ALA A 219 0.55 -20.91 25.09
C ALA A 219 0.06 -20.75 26.55
N THR A 220 -0.95 -21.50 26.96
CA THR A 220 -1.50 -21.44 28.31
C THR A 220 -0.50 -21.96 29.37
N LEU A 221 0.18 -23.08 29.09
CA LEU A 221 1.23 -23.58 29.98
C LEU A 221 2.38 -22.58 30.11
N PHE A 222 2.81 -22.01 29.01
CA PHE A 222 3.79 -20.93 29.03
C PHE A 222 3.34 -19.73 29.86
N ALA A 223 2.07 -19.31 29.75
CA ALA A 223 1.56 -18.20 30.54
C ALA A 223 1.66 -18.45 32.05
N TYR A 224 1.32 -19.68 32.50
CA TYR A 224 1.48 -20.06 33.89
C TYR A 224 2.96 -20.13 34.33
N ASP A 225 3.81 -20.74 33.50
CA ASP A 225 5.26 -20.77 33.78
C ASP A 225 5.86 -19.35 33.88
N ALA A 226 5.42 -18.46 33.00
CA ALA A 226 5.88 -17.08 32.96
C ALA A 226 5.37 -16.24 34.17
N GLN A 227 4.16 -16.53 34.66
CA GLN A 227 3.62 -15.90 35.87
C GLN A 227 4.35 -16.39 37.15
N ASP A 228 4.77 -17.64 37.18
CA ASP A 228 5.44 -18.26 38.34
C ASP A 228 6.95 -17.96 38.38
N SER A 229 7.65 -18.20 37.27
CA SER A 229 9.12 -18.14 37.20
C SER A 229 9.68 -16.86 36.55
N GLY A 230 8.83 -16.03 36.00
CA GLY A 230 9.18 -14.83 35.23
C GLY A 230 9.26 -15.10 33.73
N PHE A 231 8.81 -14.08 32.95
CA PHE A 231 8.58 -14.18 31.51
C PHE A 231 9.81 -14.61 30.70
N THR A 232 10.95 -13.99 30.95
CA THR A 232 12.21 -14.30 30.23
C THR A 232 12.75 -15.68 30.59
N VAL A 233 12.64 -16.06 31.84
CA VAL A 233 13.08 -17.41 32.33
C VAL A 233 12.22 -18.48 31.65
N ALA A 234 10.91 -18.34 31.70
CA ALA A 234 9.98 -19.25 31.05
C ALA A 234 10.22 -19.35 29.54
N ALA A 235 10.45 -18.22 28.85
CA ALA A 235 10.74 -18.23 27.41
C ALA A 235 12.02 -18.98 27.08
N ASN A 236 13.08 -18.79 27.83
CA ASN A 236 14.35 -19.51 27.63
C ASN A 236 14.20 -21.04 27.92
N SER A 237 13.51 -21.41 29.00
CA SER A 237 13.29 -22.81 29.37
C SER A 237 12.47 -23.55 28.33
N ASN A 238 11.56 -22.86 27.63
CA ASN A 238 10.72 -23.46 26.58
C ASN A 238 11.30 -23.24 25.16
N ASN A 239 12.52 -22.69 25.01
CA ASN A 239 13.17 -22.35 23.74
C ASN A 239 12.29 -21.45 22.84
N LEU A 240 11.58 -20.50 23.42
CA LEU A 240 10.70 -19.60 22.73
C LEU A 240 11.37 -18.23 22.46
N THR A 241 11.10 -17.66 21.29
CA THR A 241 11.65 -16.35 20.92
C THR A 241 10.78 -15.25 21.49
N VAL A 242 11.39 -14.41 22.35
CA VAL A 242 10.76 -13.19 22.86
C VAL A 242 10.83 -12.10 21.81
N GLN A 243 9.69 -11.54 21.48
CA GLN A 243 9.55 -10.34 20.63
C GLN A 243 9.26 -9.13 21.53
N SER A 244 9.52 -7.92 21.02
CA SER A 244 9.26 -6.70 21.77
C SER A 244 8.49 -5.66 20.96
N GLN A 245 7.58 -4.97 21.62
CA GLN A 245 6.91 -3.77 21.15
C GLN A 245 7.31 -2.60 22.04
N LYS A 246 8.09 -1.68 21.51
CA LYS A 246 8.50 -0.47 22.23
C LYS A 246 7.55 0.69 21.88
N ASP A 247 7.47 1.63 22.81
CA ASP A 247 6.77 2.91 22.67
C ASP A 247 5.33 2.73 22.16
N LEU A 248 4.63 1.71 22.71
CA LEU A 248 3.26 1.41 22.35
C LEU A 248 2.34 2.52 22.86
N ASP A 249 1.59 3.12 21.95
CA ASP A 249 0.54 4.08 22.26
C ASP A 249 -0.79 3.39 22.57
N ARG A 250 -1.60 3.97 23.45
CA ARG A 250 -2.92 3.46 23.83
C ARG A 250 -3.89 3.35 22.64
N SER A 251 -3.76 4.21 21.65
CA SER A 251 -4.60 4.21 20.44
C SER A 251 -4.17 3.17 19.40
N ALA A 252 -2.99 2.54 19.57
CA ALA A 252 -2.48 1.57 18.62
C ALA A 252 -3.47 0.42 18.38
N SER A 253 -3.78 0.14 17.13
CA SER A 253 -4.65 -0.98 16.72
C SER A 253 -3.86 -2.21 16.30
N ARG A 254 -2.56 -2.08 16.09
CA ARG A 254 -1.67 -3.13 15.57
C ARG A 254 -0.42 -3.25 16.43
N LEU A 255 0.06 -4.48 16.57
CA LEU A 255 1.33 -4.82 17.20
C LEU A 255 2.31 -5.33 16.14
N ARG A 256 3.58 -4.95 16.29
CA ARG A 256 4.62 -5.35 15.33
C ARG A 256 4.77 -6.88 15.33
N GLY A 257 4.74 -7.48 14.15
CA GLY A 257 4.89 -8.94 13.99
C GLY A 257 3.64 -9.76 14.23
N ILE A 258 2.60 -9.22 14.90
CA ILE A 258 1.34 -9.93 15.17
C ILE A 258 0.18 -9.41 14.32
N GLY A 259 0.21 -8.13 13.96
CA GLY A 259 -0.91 -7.46 13.30
C GLY A 259 -1.93 -6.90 14.29
N SER A 260 -3.23 -6.92 13.94
CA SER A 260 -4.28 -6.39 14.80
C SER A 260 -4.52 -7.30 16.00
N LEU A 261 -4.27 -6.79 17.19
CA LEU A 261 -4.56 -7.49 18.47
C LEU A 261 -4.80 -6.45 19.58
N ARG A 262 -5.98 -5.85 19.54
CA ARG A 262 -6.36 -4.78 20.47
C ARG A 262 -6.37 -5.23 21.94
N SER A 263 -6.71 -6.49 22.20
CA SER A 263 -6.66 -7.08 23.55
C SER A 263 -5.24 -7.04 24.16
N GLY A 264 -4.19 -7.22 23.34
CA GLY A 264 -2.80 -7.09 23.78
C GLY A 264 -2.44 -5.66 24.16
N VAL A 265 -2.92 -4.66 23.37
CA VAL A 265 -2.75 -3.24 23.71
C VAL A 265 -3.45 -2.91 25.03
N ARG A 266 -4.73 -3.31 25.18
CA ARG A 266 -5.48 -3.11 26.43
C ARG A 266 -4.81 -3.76 27.63
N PHE A 267 -4.30 -4.96 27.46
CA PHE A 267 -3.55 -5.64 28.52
C PHE A 267 -2.37 -4.78 28.98
N GLY A 268 -1.57 -4.27 28.05
CA GLY A 268 -0.40 -3.42 28.37
C GLY A 268 -0.75 -2.19 29.17
N PHE A 269 -1.89 -1.56 28.90
CA PHE A 269 -2.30 -0.31 29.58
C PHE A 269 -3.12 -0.51 30.85
N ASN A 270 -3.79 -1.65 31.01
CA ASN A 270 -4.65 -1.92 32.17
C ASN A 270 -3.93 -2.67 33.29
N ASN A 271 -2.68 -3.10 33.05
CA ASN A 271 -1.91 -3.85 34.02
C ASN A 271 -0.61 -3.15 34.40
N SER A 272 -0.08 -3.50 35.57
CA SER A 272 1.18 -2.96 36.08
C SER A 272 2.39 -3.59 35.37
N VAL A 273 3.54 -2.92 35.53
CA VAL A 273 4.84 -3.48 35.09
C VAL A 273 5.06 -4.84 35.75
N ASN A 274 5.67 -5.75 35.02
CA ASN A 274 5.89 -7.18 35.33
C ASN A 274 4.63 -8.07 35.29
N SER A 275 3.47 -7.54 34.90
CA SER A 275 2.30 -8.41 34.68
C SER A 275 2.47 -9.24 33.42
N VAL A 276 2.04 -10.52 33.50
CA VAL A 276 1.96 -11.46 32.38
C VAL A 276 0.50 -11.73 32.03
N SER A 277 0.16 -11.73 30.77
CA SER A 277 -1.21 -11.97 30.33
C SER A 277 -1.56 -13.43 30.32
N ASP A 278 -2.85 -13.73 30.35
CA ASP A 278 -3.38 -14.96 29.81
C ASP A 278 -3.14 -15.02 28.29
N VAL A 279 -3.54 -16.13 27.67
CA VAL A 279 -3.44 -16.27 26.21
C VAL A 279 -4.42 -15.32 25.53
N LEU A 280 -3.89 -14.39 24.75
CA LEU A 280 -4.65 -13.52 23.86
C LEU A 280 -4.49 -14.03 22.42
N GLU A 281 -5.47 -13.75 21.56
CA GLU A 281 -5.47 -14.27 20.21
C GLU A 281 -6.07 -13.34 19.16
N ASN A 282 -5.62 -13.54 17.93
CA ASN A 282 -6.28 -13.08 16.72
C ASN A 282 -6.38 -14.25 15.72
N ASP A 283 -6.80 -13.99 14.48
CA ASP A 283 -6.98 -15.04 13.46
C ASP A 283 -5.68 -15.83 13.17
N GLN A 284 -4.51 -15.21 13.37
CA GLN A 284 -3.21 -15.78 12.96
C GLN A 284 -2.36 -16.29 14.11
N TYR A 285 -2.56 -15.81 15.34
CA TYR A 285 -1.68 -16.07 16.47
C TYR A 285 -2.42 -16.29 17.79
N TYR A 286 -1.89 -17.16 18.64
CA TYR A 286 -1.97 -17.05 20.07
C TYR A 286 -0.75 -16.29 20.58
N ALA A 287 -0.92 -15.45 21.59
CA ALA A 287 0.17 -14.63 22.16
C ALA A 287 0.03 -14.51 23.68
N VAL A 288 1.16 -14.46 24.37
CA VAL A 288 1.26 -14.12 25.80
C VAL A 288 2.16 -12.90 25.91
N PHE A 289 1.68 -11.89 26.64
CA PHE A 289 2.34 -10.59 26.80
C PHE A 289 2.89 -10.40 28.20
N HIS A 290 3.95 -9.61 28.29
CA HIS A 290 4.53 -9.11 29.53
C HIS A 290 4.67 -7.60 29.43
N VAL A 291 4.35 -6.87 30.51
CA VAL A 291 4.52 -5.43 30.61
C VAL A 291 5.93 -5.14 31.11
N ASP A 292 6.83 -4.68 30.24
CA ASP A 292 8.23 -4.44 30.57
C ASP A 292 8.40 -3.10 31.33
N SER A 293 7.77 -2.05 30.84
CA SER A 293 7.89 -0.72 31.44
C SER A 293 6.79 0.23 31.01
N THR A 294 6.64 1.30 31.79
CA THR A 294 5.76 2.43 31.50
C THR A 294 6.62 3.66 31.23
N ILE A 295 6.32 4.38 30.15
CA ILE A 295 6.87 5.70 29.87
C ILE A 295 5.76 6.71 30.14
N LYS A 296 6.01 7.64 31.07
CA LYS A 296 5.02 8.69 31.42
C LYS A 296 4.81 9.62 30.22
N SER A 297 3.63 10.24 30.16
CA SER A 297 3.35 11.30 29.18
C SER A 297 4.42 12.41 29.23
N GLY A 298 4.78 12.91 28.07
CA GLY A 298 5.82 13.91 27.93
C GLY A 298 6.27 14.09 26.49
N HIS A 299 7.53 14.35 26.30
CA HIS A 299 8.13 14.50 24.96
C HIS A 299 9.20 13.42 24.77
N THR A 300 9.25 12.89 23.57
CA THR A 300 10.30 11.94 23.18
C THR A 300 11.68 12.62 23.37
N ALA A 301 12.59 11.97 24.06
CA ALA A 301 13.90 12.54 24.34
C ALA A 301 14.67 12.84 23.04
N PHE A 302 15.40 13.96 23.02
CA PHE A 302 16.22 14.40 21.89
C PHE A 302 17.09 13.28 21.29
N ALA A 303 17.73 12.48 22.13
CA ALA A 303 18.57 11.36 21.68
C ALA A 303 17.80 10.34 20.80
N ASN A 304 16.52 10.14 21.07
CA ASN A 304 15.69 9.16 20.33
C ASN A 304 15.19 9.71 18.99
N VAL A 305 15.13 11.03 18.82
CA VAL A 305 14.68 11.70 17.60
C VAL A 305 15.81 12.31 16.79
N ARG A 306 17.03 12.31 17.32
CA ARG A 306 18.22 12.92 16.71
C ARG A 306 18.39 12.56 15.24
N SER A 307 18.38 11.28 14.88
CA SER A 307 18.54 10.84 13.49
C SER A 307 17.41 11.34 12.58
N ARG A 308 16.20 11.45 13.11
CA ARG A 308 15.07 12.03 12.37
C ARG A 308 15.27 13.50 12.08
N LEU A 309 15.76 14.25 13.08
CA LEU A 309 16.09 15.68 12.95
C LEU A 309 17.26 15.90 11.99
N GLU A 310 18.33 15.11 12.11
CA GLU A 310 19.47 15.14 11.18
C GLU A 310 19.02 14.97 9.74
N ASN A 311 18.18 13.98 9.46
CA ASN A 311 17.67 13.74 8.12
C ASN A 311 16.74 14.86 7.61
N LYS A 312 15.97 15.49 8.51
CA LYS A 312 15.12 16.64 8.16
C LYS A 312 15.97 17.83 7.76
N ILE A 313 16.89 18.25 8.62
CA ILE A 313 17.75 19.40 8.37
C ILE A 313 18.65 19.19 7.14
N LYS A 314 19.20 17.97 6.96
CA LYS A 314 19.97 17.63 5.76
C LYS A 314 19.16 17.85 4.48
N ARG A 315 17.91 17.41 4.45
CA ARG A 315 17.04 17.60 3.27
C ARG A 315 16.74 19.08 3.03
N GLU A 316 16.47 19.84 4.07
CA GLU A 316 16.24 21.29 3.98
C GLU A 316 17.48 21.99 3.42
N LYS A 317 18.66 21.74 4.00
CA LYS A 317 19.93 22.28 3.51
C LYS A 317 20.23 21.85 2.06
N GLN A 318 19.96 20.59 1.70
CA GLN A 318 20.11 20.12 0.33
C GLN A 318 19.21 20.89 -0.64
N LYS A 319 17.97 21.16 -0.22
CA LYS A 319 17.02 21.92 -1.02
C LYS A 319 17.47 23.35 -1.23
N ASP A 320 17.92 24.03 -0.16
CA ASP A 320 18.38 25.41 -0.22
C ASP A 320 19.67 25.55 -1.02
N ILE A 321 20.67 24.71 -0.76
CA ILE A 321 21.95 24.74 -1.50
C ILE A 321 21.73 24.42 -2.98
N SER A 322 20.90 23.45 -3.31
CA SER A 322 20.60 23.14 -4.72
C SER A 322 19.83 24.27 -5.40
N ARG A 323 19.06 25.06 -4.65
CA ARG A 323 18.42 26.28 -5.14
C ARG A 323 19.48 27.34 -5.46
N ASP A 324 20.39 27.59 -4.54
CA ASP A 324 21.49 28.55 -4.75
C ASP A 324 22.34 28.15 -5.97
N MET A 325 22.59 26.85 -6.13
CA MET A 325 23.38 26.33 -7.27
C MET A 325 22.71 26.56 -8.62
N ILE A 326 21.38 26.42 -8.72
CA ILE A 326 20.67 26.72 -9.98
C ILE A 326 20.53 28.22 -10.19
N ASP A 327 20.38 29.02 -9.13
CA ASP A 327 20.33 30.48 -9.21
C ASP A 327 21.65 31.07 -9.71
N GLU A 328 22.81 30.50 -9.34
CA GLU A 328 24.12 30.86 -9.94
C GLU A 328 24.14 30.65 -11.45
N ILE A 329 23.54 29.56 -11.95
CA ILE A 329 23.43 29.30 -13.41
C ILE A 329 22.56 30.36 -14.10
N VAL A 330 21.46 30.75 -13.47
CA VAL A 330 20.58 31.82 -14.00
C VAL A 330 21.28 33.18 -14.03
N ILE A 331 22.10 33.46 -13.02
CA ILE A 331 22.92 34.69 -12.99
C ILE A 331 23.94 34.69 -14.14
N ASP A 332 24.65 33.56 -14.33
CA ASP A 332 25.62 33.40 -15.42
C ASP A 332 24.96 33.59 -16.81
N LEU A 333 23.76 33.05 -16.99
CA LEU A 333 22.97 33.18 -18.21
C LEU A 333 22.65 34.67 -18.51
N ASN A 334 22.17 35.40 -17.51
CA ASN A 334 21.76 36.79 -17.66
C ASN A 334 22.95 37.78 -17.84
N ALA A 335 24.10 37.44 -17.23
CA ALA A 335 25.27 38.34 -17.23
C ALA A 335 26.11 38.24 -18.48
N ASN A 336 26.11 37.12 -19.19
CA ASN A 336 27.07 36.80 -20.26
C ASN A 336 26.44 36.60 -21.64
N ASP A 337 25.13 36.84 -21.81
CA ASP A 337 24.38 36.58 -23.05
C ASP A 337 24.61 35.19 -23.61
N GLN A 338 24.74 34.19 -22.71
CA GLN A 338 25.01 32.79 -23.02
C GLN A 338 23.72 32.03 -23.34
N SER A 339 23.81 31.07 -24.23
CA SER A 339 22.68 30.15 -24.46
C SER A 339 22.58 29.09 -23.36
N LEU A 340 21.42 28.43 -23.25
CA LEU A 340 21.27 27.31 -22.33
C LEU A 340 22.29 26.17 -22.66
N GLN A 341 22.56 25.93 -23.96
CA GLN A 341 23.53 24.94 -24.41
C GLN A 341 24.96 25.26 -23.94
N ASP A 342 25.38 26.53 -24.01
CA ASP A 342 26.70 26.93 -23.50
C ASP A 342 26.81 26.65 -21.99
N LEU A 343 25.72 26.88 -21.25
CA LEU A 343 25.67 26.59 -19.82
C LEU A 343 25.64 25.09 -19.52
N MET A 344 24.98 24.27 -20.35
CA MET A 344 24.99 22.82 -20.25
C MET A 344 26.40 22.27 -20.44
N GLU A 345 27.14 22.75 -21.45
CA GLU A 345 28.52 22.37 -21.69
C GLU A 345 29.45 22.75 -20.51
N LYS A 346 29.25 23.92 -19.93
CA LYS A 346 30.01 24.42 -18.79
C LYS A 346 29.65 23.67 -17.49
N ASN A 347 28.43 23.22 -17.36
CA ASN A 347 27.88 22.62 -16.13
C ASN A 347 27.62 21.11 -16.28
N LYS A 348 28.54 20.35 -16.83
CA LYS A 348 28.43 18.87 -17.04
C LYS A 348 28.24 18.04 -15.77
N ARG A 349 28.42 18.65 -14.60
CA ARG A 349 28.18 18.01 -13.29
C ARG A 349 26.71 17.82 -12.94
N TYR A 350 25.84 18.53 -13.64
CA TYR A 350 24.38 18.47 -13.47
C TYR A 350 23.73 17.59 -14.53
N ASP A 351 22.46 17.26 -14.33
CA ASP A 351 21.72 16.47 -15.28
C ASP A 351 21.28 17.39 -16.43
N ASN A 352 21.93 17.30 -17.59
CA ASN A 352 21.60 18.05 -18.78
C ASN A 352 20.70 17.21 -19.67
N ILE A 353 19.58 17.76 -20.08
CA ILE A 353 18.55 17.12 -20.89
C ILE A 353 18.43 17.89 -22.20
N GLU A 354 18.50 17.20 -23.33
CA GLU A 354 18.41 17.77 -24.66
C GLU A 354 17.26 17.12 -25.43
N ASP A 355 16.44 17.94 -26.09
CA ASP A 355 15.36 17.53 -26.99
C ASP A 355 14.40 16.48 -26.45
N GLU A 356 14.14 16.48 -25.14
CA GLU A 356 13.13 15.54 -24.57
C GLU A 356 11.73 16.00 -24.96
N THR A 357 11.00 15.12 -25.67
CA THR A 357 9.63 15.38 -26.14
C THR A 357 8.64 14.53 -25.37
N LYS A 358 7.71 15.19 -24.65
CA LYS A 358 6.64 14.56 -23.86
C LYS A 358 5.38 15.40 -23.84
N THR A 359 4.25 14.76 -23.52
CA THR A 359 3.07 15.47 -23.04
C THR A 359 3.20 15.80 -21.55
N LEU A 360 2.46 16.78 -21.07
CA LEU A 360 2.48 17.14 -19.64
C LEU A 360 1.90 16.02 -18.75
N SER A 361 0.98 15.21 -19.28
CA SER A 361 0.42 14.05 -18.58
C SER A 361 1.41 12.90 -18.45
N GLU A 362 2.27 12.66 -19.45
CA GLU A 362 3.39 11.70 -19.33
C GLU A 362 4.42 12.22 -18.33
N GLY A 363 4.65 13.53 -18.33
CA GLY A 363 5.61 14.23 -17.50
C GLY A 363 7.06 13.95 -17.90
N PHE A 364 7.94 14.89 -17.62
CA PHE A 364 9.36 14.82 -17.90
C PHE A 364 10.07 14.09 -16.76
N THR A 365 10.35 12.81 -16.94
CA THR A 365 10.95 11.96 -15.89
C THR A 365 12.41 12.25 -15.66
N SER A 366 13.13 12.74 -16.66
CA SER A 366 14.55 13.17 -16.61
C SER A 366 14.76 14.28 -15.56
N ILE A 367 13.88 15.29 -15.55
CA ILE A 367 13.90 16.38 -14.57
C ILE A 367 12.99 16.11 -13.36
N SER A 368 12.48 14.89 -13.19
CA SER A 368 11.54 14.51 -12.13
C SER A 368 10.16 15.17 -12.28
N ARG A 369 9.12 14.35 -12.29
CA ARG A 369 7.73 14.82 -12.39
C ARG A 369 7.41 15.80 -11.28
N SER A 370 6.80 16.92 -11.63
CA SER A 370 6.40 17.97 -10.68
C SER A 370 5.17 18.71 -11.19
N ASN A 371 4.26 19.03 -10.28
CA ASN A 371 3.12 19.88 -10.61
C ASN A 371 3.56 21.31 -10.95
N PHE A 372 4.69 21.77 -10.39
CA PHE A 372 5.26 23.08 -10.70
C PHE A 372 5.77 23.11 -12.14
N VAL A 373 6.48 22.07 -12.59
CA VAL A 373 6.92 21.95 -14.00
C VAL A 373 5.71 21.90 -14.94
N THR A 374 4.69 21.07 -14.60
CA THR A 374 3.46 21.00 -15.40
C THR A 374 2.76 22.36 -15.49
N GLY A 375 2.65 23.08 -14.37
CA GLY A 375 2.02 24.41 -14.32
C GLY A 375 2.80 25.47 -15.09
N ALA A 376 4.12 25.45 -15.02
CA ALA A 376 5.00 26.36 -15.73
C ALA A 376 4.92 26.14 -17.25
N LEU A 377 5.00 24.90 -17.70
CA LEU A 377 4.93 24.54 -19.13
C LEU A 377 3.54 24.73 -19.75
N LEU A 378 2.46 24.58 -18.98
CA LEU A 378 1.10 24.78 -19.50
C LEU A 378 0.86 26.16 -20.09
N ASN A 379 1.53 27.18 -19.54
CA ASN A 379 1.43 28.57 -19.98
C ASN A 379 2.62 29.04 -20.85
N ALA A 380 3.55 28.14 -21.14
CA ALA A 380 4.76 28.43 -21.88
C ALA A 380 4.50 28.62 -23.37
N LYS A 381 5.39 29.38 -24.00
CA LYS A 381 5.47 29.54 -25.44
C LYS A 381 6.77 28.93 -25.95
N ARG A 382 6.84 28.73 -27.26
CA ARG A 382 8.08 28.37 -27.93
C ARG A 382 9.17 29.42 -27.63
N ASP A 383 10.37 28.95 -27.42
CA ASP A 383 11.57 29.71 -27.07
C ASP A 383 11.57 30.33 -25.66
N ASP A 384 10.52 30.11 -24.86
CA ASP A 384 10.52 30.54 -23.46
C ASP A 384 11.60 29.81 -22.65
N LEU A 385 12.29 30.57 -21.81
CA LEU A 385 13.17 30.06 -20.78
C LEU A 385 12.49 30.18 -19.43
N ILE A 386 12.28 29.05 -18.76
CA ILE A 386 11.44 28.94 -17.57
C ILE A 386 12.26 28.43 -16.40
N GLY A 387 12.16 29.09 -15.28
CA GLY A 387 12.77 28.63 -14.04
C GLY A 387 13.60 29.66 -13.29
N PRO A 388 14.25 29.24 -12.22
CA PRO A 388 14.27 27.86 -11.69
C PRO A 388 12.90 27.36 -11.22
N VAL A 389 12.50 26.18 -11.70
CA VAL A 389 11.27 25.50 -11.31
C VAL A 389 11.59 24.36 -10.36
N GLU A 390 10.85 24.29 -9.24
CA GLU A 390 11.00 23.20 -8.28
C GLU A 390 10.52 21.86 -8.87
N THR A 391 11.32 20.83 -8.67
CA THR A 391 10.99 19.45 -9.05
C THR A 391 10.95 18.57 -7.80
N ASN A 392 10.50 17.31 -7.91
CA ASN A 392 10.49 16.41 -6.74
C ASN A 392 11.90 16.06 -6.24
N ARG A 393 12.96 16.30 -7.01
CA ARG A 393 14.34 15.93 -6.66
C ARG A 393 15.34 17.08 -6.75
N GLY A 394 14.91 18.27 -7.11
CA GLY A 394 15.81 19.39 -7.33
C GLY A 394 15.15 20.62 -7.92
N TRP A 395 15.90 21.33 -8.75
CA TRP A 395 15.48 22.56 -9.44
C TRP A 395 15.86 22.45 -10.90
N ALA A 396 14.99 22.87 -11.79
CA ALA A 396 15.24 22.84 -13.23
C ALA A 396 15.13 24.23 -13.84
N LEU A 397 16.07 24.53 -14.76
CA LEU A 397 15.97 25.63 -15.72
C LEU A 397 15.62 24.99 -17.06
N ILE A 398 14.50 25.39 -17.65
CA ILE A 398 13.88 24.72 -18.80
C ILE A 398 13.75 25.69 -19.96
N LYS A 399 14.22 25.30 -21.15
CA LYS A 399 13.98 25.99 -22.42
C LYS A 399 12.97 25.18 -23.23
N VAL A 400 11.95 25.84 -23.73
CA VAL A 400 10.91 25.24 -24.58
C VAL A 400 11.34 25.39 -26.04
N ASN A 401 11.80 24.30 -26.66
CA ASN A 401 12.26 24.31 -28.07
C ASN A 401 11.06 24.27 -29.03
N GLU A 402 10.06 23.43 -28.72
CA GLU A 402 8.90 23.24 -29.58
C GLU A 402 7.65 22.90 -28.75
N ILE A 403 6.50 23.35 -29.25
CA ILE A 403 5.17 22.98 -28.75
C ILE A 403 4.34 22.55 -29.97
N SER A 404 3.78 21.34 -29.94
CA SER A 404 2.93 20.88 -31.03
C SER A 404 1.68 21.74 -31.16
N GLU A 405 1.16 21.88 -32.38
CA GLU A 405 -0.06 22.65 -32.65
C GLU A 405 -1.27 22.05 -31.90
N PHE A 406 -2.18 22.91 -31.52
CA PHE A 406 -3.45 22.53 -30.89
C PHE A 406 -4.39 21.96 -31.95
N ASP A 407 -4.74 20.67 -31.81
CA ASP A 407 -5.68 20.01 -32.71
C ASP A 407 -7.13 20.27 -32.27
N SER A 408 -7.78 21.22 -32.96
CA SER A 408 -9.16 21.59 -32.67
C SER A 408 -10.17 20.48 -32.99
N SER A 409 -9.88 19.65 -33.99
CA SER A 409 -10.79 18.55 -34.38
C SER A 409 -10.78 17.45 -33.32
N GLU A 410 -9.59 17.08 -32.86
CA GLU A 410 -9.42 16.11 -31.78
C GLU A 410 -9.96 16.64 -30.43
N TYR A 411 -9.81 17.94 -30.17
CA TYR A 411 -10.39 18.60 -29.00
C TYR A 411 -11.92 18.46 -28.99
N ASP A 412 -12.60 18.74 -30.11
CA ASP A 412 -14.06 18.65 -30.20
C ASP A 412 -14.56 17.22 -29.97
N VAL A 413 -13.81 16.19 -30.41
CA VAL A 413 -14.12 14.78 -30.18
C VAL A 413 -13.98 14.41 -28.71
N GLN A 414 -12.94 14.89 -28.01
CA GLN A 414 -12.64 14.51 -26.64
C GLN A 414 -13.34 15.38 -25.58
N LYS A 415 -13.85 16.55 -25.94
CA LYS A 415 -14.36 17.58 -25.05
C LYS A 415 -15.33 17.08 -23.99
N ASP A 416 -16.38 16.36 -24.40
CA ASP A 416 -17.42 15.88 -23.49
C ASP A 416 -16.88 14.80 -22.54
N ALA A 417 -16.01 13.92 -23.02
CA ALA A 417 -15.37 12.91 -22.18
C ALA A 417 -14.45 13.55 -21.12
N LEU A 418 -13.64 14.54 -21.53
CA LEU A 418 -12.78 15.31 -20.63
C LEU A 418 -13.57 16.08 -19.58
N LYS A 419 -14.68 16.71 -19.98
CA LYS A 419 -15.58 17.41 -19.07
C LYS A 419 -16.13 16.49 -17.99
N ASN A 420 -16.63 15.30 -18.39
CA ASN A 420 -17.20 14.33 -17.48
C ASN A 420 -16.14 13.78 -16.50
N ASP A 421 -14.94 13.48 -16.98
CA ASP A 421 -13.82 13.01 -16.17
C ASP A 421 -13.37 14.10 -15.16
N LEU A 422 -13.21 15.33 -15.61
CA LEU A 422 -12.88 16.47 -14.74
C LEU A 422 -13.94 16.71 -13.67
N LEU A 423 -15.23 16.63 -14.06
CA LEU A 423 -16.34 16.80 -13.14
C LEU A 423 -16.34 15.69 -12.07
N ALA A 424 -16.12 14.45 -12.45
CA ALA A 424 -16.01 13.33 -11.53
C ALA A 424 -14.84 13.50 -10.56
N ARG A 425 -13.66 13.90 -11.06
CA ARG A 425 -12.48 14.16 -10.21
C ARG A 425 -12.72 15.32 -9.24
N LYS A 426 -13.25 16.46 -9.69
CA LYS A 426 -13.56 17.62 -8.82
C LYS A 426 -14.58 17.27 -7.74
N ARG A 427 -15.59 16.45 -8.06
CA ARG A 427 -16.59 15.97 -7.08
C ARG A 427 -15.96 15.07 -6.02
N ASN A 428 -15.12 14.14 -6.43
CA ASN A 428 -14.42 13.25 -5.49
C ASN A 428 -13.46 14.04 -4.58
N GLN A 429 -12.70 14.99 -5.13
CA GLN A 429 -11.83 15.86 -4.35
C GLN A 429 -12.60 16.72 -3.35
N ASN A 430 -13.73 17.29 -3.78
CA ASN A 430 -14.58 18.09 -2.89
C ASN A 430 -15.17 17.26 -1.75
N MET A 431 -15.64 16.06 -2.03
CA MET A 431 -16.13 15.13 -1.02
C MET A 431 -15.03 14.78 0.00
N GLN A 432 -13.82 14.47 -0.50
CA GLN A 432 -12.68 14.16 0.36
C GLN A 432 -12.30 15.37 1.23
N SER A 433 -12.15 16.54 0.63
CA SER A 433 -11.80 17.77 1.35
C SER A 433 -12.87 18.15 2.40
N TRP A 434 -14.15 17.94 2.07
CA TRP A 434 -15.23 18.16 3.03
C TRP A 434 -15.14 17.21 4.22
N PHE A 435 -14.87 15.94 3.95
CA PHE A 435 -14.72 14.93 4.99
C PHE A 435 -13.50 15.20 5.88
N ASP A 436 -12.37 15.57 5.28
CA ASP A 436 -11.16 15.92 6.01
C ASP A 436 -11.39 17.16 6.89
N ASN A 437 -12.00 18.23 6.34
CA ASN A 437 -12.39 19.42 7.12
C ASN A 437 -13.37 19.10 8.25
N LEU A 438 -14.33 18.20 8.00
CA LEU A 438 -15.26 17.78 9.05
C LEU A 438 -14.54 17.07 10.18
N LYS A 439 -13.60 16.19 9.84
CA LYS A 439 -12.80 15.45 10.81
C LYS A 439 -11.86 16.36 11.60
N ASP A 440 -11.22 17.32 10.95
CA ASP A 440 -10.29 18.27 11.59
C ASP A 440 -11.01 19.24 12.55
N ASN A 441 -12.28 19.57 12.24
CA ASN A 441 -13.07 20.47 13.07
C ASN A 441 -13.98 19.74 14.08
N ALA A 442 -14.03 18.42 14.07
CA ALA A 442 -14.85 17.64 14.99
C ALA A 442 -14.08 17.33 16.28
N GLU A 443 -14.73 17.53 17.42
CA GLU A 443 -14.27 16.97 18.68
C GLU A 443 -14.57 15.46 18.68
N ILE A 444 -13.56 14.66 18.32
CA ILE A 444 -13.66 13.21 18.20
C ILE A 444 -13.33 12.56 19.54
N VAL A 445 -14.35 12.06 20.23
CA VAL A 445 -14.19 11.22 21.43
C VAL A 445 -14.22 9.76 21.01
N ASP A 446 -13.05 9.12 20.97
CA ASP A 446 -12.94 7.70 20.64
C ASP A 446 -13.18 6.82 21.87
N ASN A 447 -14.41 6.40 22.03
CA ASN A 447 -14.83 5.49 23.12
C ASN A 447 -14.70 4.00 22.76
N ARG A 448 -14.19 3.65 21.58
CA ARG A 448 -14.01 2.24 21.17
C ARG A 448 -13.15 1.46 22.14
N ASN A 449 -12.24 2.15 22.84
CA ASN A 449 -11.41 1.55 23.88
C ASN A 449 -12.19 0.91 25.04
N TYR A 450 -13.46 1.27 25.24
CA TYR A 450 -14.31 0.72 26.28
C TYR A 450 -15.14 -0.48 25.81
N PHE A 451 -15.29 -0.66 24.49
CA PHE A 451 -16.20 -1.65 23.92
C PHE A 451 -15.51 -2.72 23.06
N TYR A 452 -14.30 -2.45 22.56
CA TYR A 452 -13.58 -3.37 21.65
C TYR A 452 -12.14 -3.62 22.10
#